data_09969297739993d64ab44381d550d1cd
#
_entry.id   09969297739993d64ab44381d550d1cd
#
_cell.length_a   1.000
_cell.length_b   1.000
_cell.length_c   1.000
_cell.angle_alpha   90.00
_cell.angle_beta   90.00
_cell.angle_gamma   90.00
#
_symmetry.space_group_name_H-M   'P 1'
#
loop_
_entity.id
_entity.type
_entity.pdbx_description
1 polymer ?
#
loop_
_entity_poly.entity_id
_entity_poly.type
_entity_poly.pdbx_seq_one_letter_code
_entity_poly.pdbx_strand_id
1 'polypeptide(L)'
;MVGVGLAGVRTAAELRARGYAGSLTLLGAEEGPPYDRPPLSKQVLLEDAEPPPLDPEWLSDVDVRTGVTVTAVRPGVLATSAGDVGWDGLVLATGAAPRRLPGSDGGAHVLRSAADALHLRAALVPGAQVVVVGAGWIGAEVATAAARRGCRVTVLEAGVAPLVTALGPAAGAATTPWYAEAGVTLETGAAVSTVDSRGVGLAGGGRVDADVVVEAIGVRPRLDWLADSGIDVDPAGGVIVDEHGATSAAGVVAVGDCVARWSPRAGRRVRTEHWDDALRAPAAVAATLLGSPTVYDPVPYVWSEQFGRYVQWVGWRTGDRPSLWRGDPAAATGWSAVWLDSGGRLSGLLAVDRPRDATQARKGIDAGAVPDPARLA
;
A
#
# COMPACT_ATOMS: atom_id res chain seq x y z
N MET A 1 4.41 -7.77 -19.94
CA MET A 1 4.00 -7.00 -18.73
C MET A 1 5.04 -7.23 -17.64
N VAL A 2 5.39 -6.20 -16.87
CA VAL A 2 6.41 -6.27 -15.81
C VAL A 2 5.72 -6.13 -14.45
N GLY A 3 5.74 -7.20 -13.67
CA GLY A 3 5.10 -7.33 -12.36
C GLY A 3 3.97 -8.36 -12.37
N VAL A 4 4.10 -9.38 -11.50
CA VAL A 4 3.15 -10.51 -11.33
C VAL A 4 2.35 -10.36 -10.03
N GLY A 5 2.21 -9.12 -9.53
CA GLY A 5 1.29 -8.79 -8.45
C GLY A 5 -0.14 -8.60 -8.95
N LEU A 6 -1.08 -8.27 -8.03
CA LEU A 6 -2.51 -8.10 -8.34
C LEU A 6 -2.76 -7.22 -9.57
N ALA A 7 -2.09 -6.05 -9.68
CA ALA A 7 -2.30 -5.13 -10.78
C ALA A 7 -1.93 -5.73 -12.14
N GLY A 8 -0.78 -6.43 -12.23
CA GLY A 8 -0.34 -7.09 -13.47
C GLY A 8 -1.26 -8.25 -13.87
N VAL A 9 -1.58 -9.13 -12.93
CA VAL A 9 -2.47 -10.29 -13.14
C VAL A 9 -3.87 -9.83 -13.55
N ARG A 10 -4.44 -8.82 -12.87
CA ARG A 10 -5.74 -8.25 -13.25
C ARG A 10 -5.71 -7.57 -14.60
N THR A 11 -4.58 -6.94 -15.00
CA THR A 11 -4.47 -6.35 -16.33
C THR A 11 -4.50 -7.42 -17.42
N ALA A 12 -3.85 -8.56 -17.20
CA ALA A 12 -3.93 -9.70 -18.11
C ALA A 12 -5.37 -10.22 -18.27
N ALA A 13 -6.06 -10.42 -17.14
CA ALA A 13 -7.46 -10.82 -17.12
C ALA A 13 -8.37 -9.82 -17.85
N GLU A 14 -8.19 -8.51 -17.64
CA GLU A 14 -8.97 -7.46 -18.32
C GLU A 14 -8.71 -7.43 -19.84
N LEU A 15 -7.47 -7.66 -20.27
CA LEU A 15 -7.16 -7.78 -21.70
C LEU A 15 -7.88 -8.98 -22.32
N ARG A 16 -7.87 -10.14 -21.65
CA ARG A 16 -8.61 -11.33 -22.11
C ARG A 16 -10.12 -11.10 -22.14
N ALA A 17 -10.68 -10.54 -21.09
CA ALA A 17 -12.11 -10.21 -21.00
C ALA A 17 -12.57 -9.24 -22.08
N ARG A 18 -11.67 -8.39 -22.60
CA ARG A 18 -11.90 -7.47 -23.71
C ARG A 18 -11.61 -8.07 -25.09
N GLY A 19 -11.34 -9.37 -25.17
CA GLY A 19 -11.15 -10.09 -26.42
C GLY A 19 -9.74 -10.00 -27.04
N TYR A 20 -8.74 -9.53 -26.28
CA TYR A 20 -7.36 -9.58 -26.77
C TYR A 20 -6.87 -11.03 -26.89
N ALA A 21 -6.64 -11.50 -28.13
CA ALA A 21 -6.24 -12.86 -28.44
C ALA A 21 -4.72 -13.03 -28.67
N GLY A 22 -3.94 -11.93 -28.62
CA GLY A 22 -2.48 -11.97 -28.79
C GLY A 22 -1.77 -12.59 -27.60
N SER A 23 -0.46 -12.81 -27.72
CA SER A 23 0.37 -13.36 -26.64
C SER A 23 0.43 -12.38 -25.44
N LEU A 24 0.33 -12.92 -24.24
CA LEU A 24 0.52 -12.20 -22.98
C LEU A 24 1.63 -12.88 -22.18
N THR A 25 2.69 -12.12 -21.87
CA THR A 25 3.78 -12.59 -21.00
C THR A 25 3.85 -11.67 -19.78
N LEU A 26 3.82 -12.27 -18.59
CA LEU A 26 4.05 -11.61 -17.29
C LEU A 26 5.42 -11.99 -16.76
N LEU A 27 6.23 -10.97 -16.39
CA LEU A 27 7.55 -11.15 -15.81
C LEU A 27 7.54 -10.71 -14.35
N GLY A 28 7.92 -11.58 -13.43
CA GLY A 28 7.98 -11.33 -11.99
C GLY A 28 9.32 -11.66 -11.38
N ALA A 29 9.87 -10.76 -10.55
CA ALA A 29 11.14 -10.97 -9.87
C ALA A 29 11.04 -11.95 -8.69
N GLU A 30 9.88 -12.06 -8.06
CA GLU A 30 9.64 -13.07 -7.01
C GLU A 30 9.48 -14.45 -7.64
N GLU A 31 9.93 -15.47 -6.92
CA GLU A 31 9.70 -16.88 -7.30
C GLU A 31 8.32 -17.36 -6.84
N GLY A 32 7.81 -18.40 -7.48
CA GLY A 32 6.53 -19.01 -7.12
C GLY A 32 5.31 -18.34 -7.76
N PRO A 33 4.10 -18.88 -7.48
CA PRO A 33 2.86 -18.39 -8.07
C PRO A 33 2.47 -17.00 -7.53
N PRO A 34 1.70 -16.20 -8.31
CA PRO A 34 1.13 -14.96 -7.82
C PRO A 34 0.20 -15.15 -6.62
N TYR A 35 0.27 -14.26 -5.66
CA TYR A 35 -0.50 -14.33 -4.42
C TYR A 35 -1.05 -12.97 -4.01
N ASP A 36 -2.08 -12.99 -3.15
CA ASP A 36 -2.67 -11.78 -2.58
C ASP A 36 -1.85 -11.29 -1.37
N ARG A 37 -1.49 -9.98 -1.38
CA ARG A 37 -0.57 -9.40 -0.37
C ARG A 37 -1.23 -9.01 0.96
N PRO A 38 -2.49 -8.54 1.03
CA PRO A 38 -3.09 -8.11 2.30
C PRO A 38 -3.06 -9.17 3.41
N PRO A 39 -3.18 -10.48 3.13
CA PRO A 39 -3.05 -11.51 4.15
C PRO A 39 -1.66 -11.63 4.79
N LEU A 40 -0.60 -11.10 4.13
CA LEU A 40 0.78 -11.23 4.63
C LEU A 40 0.95 -10.66 6.04
N SER A 41 0.37 -9.50 6.34
CA SER A 41 0.43 -8.84 7.66
C SER A 41 -0.63 -9.33 8.64
N LYS A 42 -1.54 -10.21 8.22
CA LYS A 42 -2.68 -10.69 8.97
C LYS A 42 -2.59 -12.21 9.17
N GLN A 43 -3.34 -12.98 8.38
CA GLN A 43 -3.45 -14.45 8.55
C GLN A 43 -2.10 -15.16 8.43
N VAL A 44 -1.24 -14.73 7.50
CA VAL A 44 0.09 -15.35 7.31
C VAL A 44 0.99 -15.16 8.53
N LEU A 45 0.94 -13.99 9.20
CA LEU A 45 1.70 -13.77 10.44
C LEU A 45 1.06 -14.43 11.67
N LEU A 46 -0.28 -14.53 11.70
CA LEU A 46 -1.03 -15.00 12.89
C LEU A 46 -1.20 -16.49 12.92
N GLU A 47 -1.35 -17.11 11.76
CA GLU A 47 -1.70 -18.51 11.57
C GLU A 47 -0.58 -19.19 10.78
N ASP A 48 -0.56 -20.53 10.75
CA ASP A 48 0.38 -21.27 9.88
C ASP A 48 -0.14 -21.34 8.44
N ALA A 49 -0.75 -20.23 7.98
CA ALA A 49 -1.30 -20.12 6.65
C ALA A 49 -0.21 -19.71 5.62
N GLU A 50 -0.33 -20.27 4.43
CA GLU A 50 0.43 -19.80 3.27
C GLU A 50 -0.26 -18.57 2.64
N PRO A 51 0.48 -17.70 1.94
CA PRO A 51 -0.12 -16.62 1.19
C PRO A 51 -1.15 -17.16 0.18
N PRO A 52 -2.40 -16.69 0.20
CA PRO A 52 -3.42 -17.20 -0.71
C PRO A 52 -3.07 -16.83 -2.15
N PRO A 53 -3.14 -17.79 -3.11
CA PRO A 53 -2.89 -17.50 -4.51
C PRO A 53 -3.94 -16.53 -5.06
N LEU A 54 -3.55 -15.76 -6.07
CA LEU A 54 -4.51 -15.04 -6.89
C LEU A 54 -5.32 -16.05 -7.72
N ASP A 55 -6.52 -15.63 -8.15
CA ASP A 55 -7.41 -16.48 -8.93
C ASP A 55 -6.70 -17.00 -10.20
N PRO A 56 -6.50 -18.31 -10.33
CA PRO A 56 -5.78 -18.90 -11.47
C PRO A 56 -6.52 -18.68 -12.81
N GLU A 57 -7.83 -18.45 -12.80
CA GLU A 57 -8.59 -18.14 -14.01
C GLU A 57 -8.13 -16.83 -14.66
N TRP A 58 -7.60 -15.90 -13.88
CA TRP A 58 -7.05 -14.63 -14.39
C TRP A 58 -5.77 -14.81 -15.21
N LEU A 59 -5.17 -15.98 -15.14
CA LEU A 59 -3.93 -16.34 -15.83
C LEU A 59 -4.13 -17.36 -16.95
N SER A 60 -5.37 -17.65 -17.32
CA SER A 60 -5.66 -18.52 -18.47
C SER A 60 -5.01 -17.97 -19.74
N ASP A 61 -4.27 -18.82 -20.43
CA ASP A 61 -3.53 -18.47 -21.66
C ASP A 61 -2.53 -17.32 -21.51
N VAL A 62 -1.92 -17.20 -20.32
CA VAL A 62 -0.88 -16.21 -20.02
C VAL A 62 0.43 -16.93 -19.71
N ASP A 63 1.52 -16.53 -20.38
CA ASP A 63 2.88 -16.99 -20.08
C ASP A 63 3.41 -16.25 -18.85
N VAL A 64 3.44 -16.90 -17.69
CA VAL A 64 3.92 -16.33 -16.42
C VAL A 64 5.32 -16.83 -16.14
N ARG A 65 6.28 -15.90 -16.12
CA ARG A 65 7.70 -16.17 -15.83
C ARG A 65 8.08 -15.50 -14.51
N THR A 66 8.26 -16.31 -13.48
CA THR A 66 8.68 -15.90 -12.14
C THR A 66 10.19 -16.06 -11.99
N GLY A 67 10.81 -15.40 -10.99
CA GLY A 67 12.26 -15.35 -10.83
C GLY A 67 12.98 -14.52 -11.92
N VAL A 68 12.24 -13.75 -12.72
CA VAL A 68 12.80 -12.95 -13.83
C VAL A 68 12.75 -11.47 -13.48
N THR A 69 13.93 -10.87 -13.32
CA THR A 69 14.08 -9.43 -13.05
C THR A 69 14.27 -8.67 -14.36
N VAL A 70 13.45 -7.66 -14.60
CA VAL A 70 13.65 -6.70 -15.70
C VAL A 70 14.62 -5.63 -15.25
N THR A 71 15.65 -5.38 -16.06
CA THR A 71 16.76 -4.48 -15.73
C THR A 71 16.80 -3.22 -16.58
N ALA A 72 16.18 -3.22 -17.74
CA ALA A 72 16.02 -2.02 -18.58
C ALA A 72 14.85 -2.14 -19.56
N VAL A 73 14.33 -0.98 -19.98
CA VAL A 73 13.34 -0.85 -21.04
C VAL A 73 13.97 -0.14 -22.24
N ARG A 74 13.79 -0.73 -23.40
CA ARG A 74 14.14 -0.12 -24.69
C ARG A 74 12.92 -0.21 -25.62
N PRO A 75 12.84 0.61 -26.67
CA PRO A 75 11.76 0.47 -27.66
C PRO A 75 11.65 -0.96 -28.20
N GLY A 76 10.52 -1.61 -27.97
CA GLY A 76 10.24 -2.98 -28.41
C GLY A 76 10.96 -4.10 -27.65
N VAL A 77 11.82 -3.81 -26.66
CA VAL A 77 12.61 -4.83 -25.95
C VAL A 77 12.76 -4.52 -24.47
N LEU A 78 12.57 -5.55 -23.64
CA LEU A 78 12.94 -5.56 -22.21
C LEU A 78 14.25 -6.34 -22.05
N ALA A 79 15.24 -5.76 -21.40
CA ALA A 79 16.39 -6.50 -20.90
C ALA A 79 16.02 -7.16 -19.58
N THR A 80 16.30 -8.45 -19.43
CA THR A 80 15.98 -9.23 -18.24
C THR A 80 17.14 -10.09 -17.76
N SER A 81 17.05 -10.58 -16.52
CA SER A 81 18.00 -11.56 -15.98
C SER A 81 18.03 -12.90 -16.73
N ALA A 82 17.01 -13.18 -17.57
CA ALA A 82 16.85 -14.41 -18.34
C ALA A 82 16.99 -14.18 -19.87
N GLY A 83 17.54 -13.03 -20.29
CA GLY A 83 17.67 -12.62 -21.69
C GLY A 83 16.64 -11.58 -22.10
N ASP A 84 16.73 -11.12 -23.33
CA ASP A 84 15.87 -10.08 -23.87
C ASP A 84 14.47 -10.62 -24.21
N VAL A 85 13.43 -9.81 -23.97
CA VAL A 85 12.02 -10.13 -24.26
C VAL A 85 11.43 -9.01 -25.12
N GLY A 86 10.94 -9.35 -26.33
CA GLY A 86 10.27 -8.41 -27.23
C GLY A 86 8.88 -8.03 -26.71
N TRP A 87 8.42 -6.81 -27.09
CA TRP A 87 7.06 -6.35 -26.78
C TRP A 87 6.52 -5.41 -27.86
N ASP A 88 5.20 -5.46 -28.11
CA ASP A 88 4.43 -4.54 -28.96
C ASP A 88 3.65 -3.53 -28.09
N GLY A 89 3.22 -3.97 -26.90
CA GLY A 89 2.59 -3.15 -25.85
C GLY A 89 3.14 -3.52 -24.49
N LEU A 90 3.38 -2.54 -23.63
CA LEU A 90 4.03 -2.73 -22.34
C LEU A 90 3.18 -2.22 -21.17
N VAL A 91 3.04 -3.06 -20.14
CA VAL A 91 2.42 -2.70 -18.85
C VAL A 91 3.49 -2.71 -17.77
N LEU A 92 3.62 -1.59 -17.06
CA LEU A 92 4.46 -1.46 -15.87
C LEU A 92 3.57 -1.64 -14.63
N ALA A 93 3.72 -2.76 -13.94
CA ALA A 93 2.96 -3.14 -12.74
C ALA A 93 3.87 -3.58 -11.58
N THR A 94 5.04 -2.97 -11.48
CA THR A 94 6.14 -3.38 -10.58
C THR A 94 5.87 -3.11 -9.10
N GLY A 95 4.80 -2.37 -8.78
CA GLY A 95 4.45 -2.06 -7.40
C GLY A 95 5.49 -1.15 -6.73
N ALA A 96 5.72 -1.37 -5.44
CA ALA A 96 6.66 -0.60 -4.64
C ALA A 96 7.43 -1.52 -3.67
N ALA A 97 8.65 -1.13 -3.33
CA ALA A 97 9.51 -1.83 -2.37
C ALA A 97 9.50 -1.10 -1.01
N PRO A 98 9.72 -1.80 0.10
CA PRO A 98 9.86 -1.19 1.42
C PRO A 98 11.00 -0.16 1.43
N ARG A 99 10.77 0.94 2.14
CA ARG A 99 11.85 1.86 2.49
C ARG A 99 12.69 1.24 3.59
N ARG A 100 13.98 1.54 3.55
CA ARG A 100 14.95 1.20 4.59
C ARG A 100 15.50 2.48 5.20
N LEU A 101 15.85 2.43 6.48
CA LEU A 101 16.60 3.51 7.11
C LEU A 101 18.02 3.55 6.56
N PRO A 102 18.62 4.75 6.41
CA PRO A 102 20.01 4.86 6.02
C PRO A 102 20.92 4.09 6.99
N GLY A 103 21.83 3.28 6.45
CA GLY A 103 22.74 2.48 7.26
C GLY A 103 22.14 1.22 7.88
N SER A 104 20.89 0.88 7.59
CA SER A 104 20.35 -0.44 7.89
C SER A 104 21.12 -1.49 7.08
N ASP A 105 21.84 -2.37 7.77
CA ASP A 105 22.70 -3.41 7.19
C ASP A 105 21.96 -4.68 6.77
N GLY A 106 20.62 -4.63 6.72
CA GLY A 106 19.77 -5.78 6.44
C GLY A 106 19.48 -6.64 7.67
N GLY A 107 19.93 -6.26 8.86
CA GLY A 107 19.61 -6.94 10.13
C GLY A 107 18.16 -6.79 10.58
N ALA A 108 17.39 -5.89 9.96
CA ALA A 108 15.98 -5.72 10.23
C ALA A 108 15.10 -6.40 9.17
N HIS A 109 13.94 -6.88 9.63
CA HIS A 109 12.88 -7.37 8.77
C HIS A 109 12.13 -6.21 8.09
N VAL A 110 11.56 -6.50 6.95
CA VAL A 110 10.49 -5.70 6.31
C VAL A 110 9.33 -6.65 6.01
N LEU A 111 8.20 -6.10 5.59
CA LEU A 111 7.06 -6.91 5.19
C LEU A 111 6.51 -6.41 3.85
N ARG A 112 6.82 -7.14 2.79
CA ARG A 112 6.30 -6.88 1.44
C ARG A 112 6.05 -8.14 0.63
N SER A 113 6.92 -9.13 0.73
CA SER A 113 6.83 -10.39 -0.01
C SER A 113 6.37 -11.55 0.88
N ALA A 114 5.99 -12.66 0.25
CA ALA A 114 5.70 -13.92 0.96
C ALA A 114 6.90 -14.38 1.78
N ALA A 115 8.10 -14.31 1.20
CA ALA A 115 9.33 -14.67 1.91
C ALA A 115 9.56 -13.78 3.14
N ASP A 116 9.34 -12.46 3.05
CA ASP A 116 9.42 -11.56 4.20
C ASP A 116 8.45 -11.98 5.32
N ALA A 117 7.20 -12.30 4.95
CA ALA A 117 6.17 -12.69 5.90
C ALA A 117 6.53 -14.00 6.61
N LEU A 118 7.02 -15.01 5.88
CA LEU A 118 7.40 -16.30 6.43
C LEU A 118 8.63 -16.17 7.34
N HIS A 119 9.64 -15.39 6.95
CA HIS A 119 10.82 -15.12 7.78
C HIS A 119 10.45 -14.36 9.06
N LEU A 120 9.62 -13.30 8.94
CA LEU A 120 9.16 -12.55 10.10
C LEU A 120 8.31 -13.44 11.03
N ARG A 121 7.39 -14.23 10.48
CA ARG A 121 6.57 -15.19 11.26
C ARG A 121 7.42 -16.12 12.10
N ALA A 122 8.49 -16.67 11.52
CA ALA A 122 9.41 -17.56 12.21
C ALA A 122 10.17 -16.87 13.36
N ALA A 123 10.42 -15.57 13.26
CA ALA A 123 11.10 -14.78 14.28
C ALA A 123 10.14 -14.33 15.42
N LEU A 124 8.84 -14.21 15.15
CA LEU A 124 7.83 -13.79 16.14
C LEU A 124 7.46 -14.95 17.08
N VAL A 125 8.35 -15.29 17.99
CA VAL A 125 8.13 -16.33 19.01
C VAL A 125 7.65 -15.71 20.34
N PRO A 126 6.85 -16.43 21.16
CA PRO A 126 6.38 -15.92 22.45
C PRO A 126 7.55 -15.44 23.34
N GLY A 127 7.41 -14.26 23.91
CA GLY A 127 8.43 -13.63 24.78
C GLY A 127 9.52 -12.86 24.06
N ALA A 128 9.66 -12.97 22.73
CA ALA A 128 10.62 -12.17 21.95
C ALA A 128 10.37 -10.67 22.12
N GLN A 129 11.44 -9.89 22.19
CA GLN A 129 11.38 -8.44 22.19
C GLN A 129 11.36 -7.95 20.73
N VAL A 130 10.24 -7.36 20.32
CA VAL A 130 10.02 -6.88 18.95
C VAL A 130 9.98 -5.37 18.94
N VAL A 131 10.83 -4.75 18.13
CA VAL A 131 10.77 -3.32 17.84
C VAL A 131 10.23 -3.11 16.44
N VAL A 132 9.12 -2.38 16.32
CA VAL A 132 8.55 -1.94 15.04
C VAL A 132 8.86 -0.46 14.84
N VAL A 133 9.56 -0.13 13.77
CA VAL A 133 9.89 1.25 13.41
C VAL A 133 8.85 1.76 12.41
N GLY A 134 8.04 2.73 12.87
CA GLY A 134 6.91 3.31 12.14
C GLY A 134 5.55 2.78 12.60
N ALA A 135 4.65 3.69 12.96
CA ALA A 135 3.26 3.41 13.35
C ALA A 135 2.27 3.71 12.20
N GLY A 136 2.66 3.40 10.95
CA GLY A 136 1.77 3.42 9.78
C GLY A 136 0.85 2.20 9.72
N TRP A 137 0.14 2.02 8.58
CA TRP A 137 -0.78 0.90 8.38
C TRP A 137 -0.14 -0.47 8.65
N ILE A 138 0.98 -0.76 7.99
CA ILE A 138 1.69 -2.05 8.12
C ILE A 138 2.33 -2.20 9.49
N GLY A 139 2.91 -1.11 10.05
CA GLY A 139 3.52 -1.17 11.38
C GLY A 139 2.51 -1.54 12.48
N ALA A 140 1.30 -0.98 12.42
CA ALA A 140 0.22 -1.30 13.35
C ALA A 140 -0.29 -2.75 13.18
N GLU A 141 -0.40 -3.25 11.93
CA GLU A 141 -0.77 -4.65 11.66
C GLU A 141 0.29 -5.63 12.15
N VAL A 142 1.58 -5.34 11.92
CA VAL A 142 2.70 -6.15 12.45
C VAL A 142 2.73 -6.13 13.97
N ALA A 143 2.56 -4.96 14.59
CA ALA A 143 2.49 -4.85 16.07
C ALA A 143 1.31 -5.66 16.63
N THR A 144 0.15 -5.61 15.95
CA THR A 144 -1.02 -6.44 16.28
C THR A 144 -0.69 -7.92 16.24
N ALA A 145 -0.07 -8.39 15.15
CA ALA A 145 0.27 -9.79 14.98
C ALA A 145 1.32 -10.25 16.00
N ALA A 146 2.38 -9.47 16.23
CA ALA A 146 3.42 -9.78 17.18
C ALA A 146 2.89 -9.86 18.62
N ALA A 147 2.04 -8.91 19.04
CA ALA A 147 1.40 -8.92 20.36
C ALA A 147 0.51 -10.16 20.54
N ARG A 148 -0.31 -10.51 19.55
CA ARG A 148 -1.16 -11.71 19.58
C ARG A 148 -0.37 -13.03 19.60
N ARG A 149 0.87 -13.03 19.08
CA ARG A 149 1.80 -14.18 19.19
C ARG A 149 2.55 -14.22 20.52
N GLY A 150 2.26 -13.30 21.45
CA GLY A 150 2.85 -13.27 22.80
C GLY A 150 4.24 -12.60 22.84
N CYS A 151 4.60 -11.82 21.85
CA CYS A 151 5.82 -11.01 21.87
C CYS A 151 5.66 -9.78 22.76
N ARG A 152 6.78 -9.25 23.28
CA ARG A 152 6.86 -7.92 23.91
C ARG A 152 7.15 -6.88 22.84
N VAL A 153 6.18 -6.05 22.53
CA VAL A 153 6.24 -5.17 21.35
C VAL A 153 6.43 -3.71 21.79
N THR A 154 7.41 -3.05 21.18
CA THR A 154 7.60 -1.59 21.23
C THR A 154 7.50 -1.05 19.79
N VAL A 155 6.64 -0.05 19.61
CA VAL A 155 6.51 0.68 18.34
C VAL A 155 7.11 2.06 18.49
N LEU A 156 8.04 2.42 17.61
CA LEU A 156 8.72 3.72 17.57
C LEU A 156 8.21 4.51 16.37
N GLU A 157 7.57 5.65 16.64
CA GLU A 157 7.04 6.54 15.61
C GLU A 157 7.74 7.89 15.67
N ALA A 158 8.32 8.31 14.53
CA ALA A 158 9.00 9.62 14.46
C ALA A 158 8.03 10.80 14.54
N GLY A 159 6.81 10.61 14.08
CA GLY A 159 5.74 11.60 14.14
C GLY A 159 5.12 11.73 15.54
N VAL A 160 4.20 12.68 15.66
CA VAL A 160 3.51 13.00 16.93
C VAL A 160 2.40 12.03 17.30
N ALA A 161 1.99 11.16 16.37
CA ALA A 161 0.90 10.20 16.55
C ALA A 161 0.99 9.06 15.51
N PRO A 162 0.39 7.89 15.76
CA PRO A 162 0.21 6.85 14.74
C PRO A 162 -0.54 7.39 13.53
N LEU A 163 -0.28 6.84 12.35
CA LEU A 163 -0.98 7.17 11.10
C LEU A 163 -0.98 8.67 10.74
N VAL A 164 -0.12 9.47 11.37
CA VAL A 164 -0.12 10.94 11.26
C VAL A 164 -0.01 11.43 9.81
N THR A 165 0.78 10.75 8.99
CA THR A 165 0.94 11.08 7.57
C THR A 165 -0.37 10.90 6.78
N ALA A 166 -1.12 9.84 7.07
CA ALA A 166 -2.38 9.54 6.39
C ALA A 166 -3.55 10.35 6.96
N LEU A 167 -3.70 10.38 8.29
CA LEU A 167 -4.91 10.85 8.98
C LEU A 167 -4.76 12.22 9.64
N GLY A 168 -3.52 12.73 9.75
CA GLY A 168 -3.21 13.92 10.53
C GLY A 168 -3.13 13.67 12.03
N PRO A 169 -2.63 14.66 12.80
CA PRO A 169 -2.32 14.46 14.21
C PRO A 169 -3.55 14.17 15.07
N ALA A 170 -4.68 14.81 14.83
CA ALA A 170 -5.87 14.64 15.66
C ALA A 170 -6.51 13.26 15.52
N ALA A 171 -6.70 12.78 14.28
CA ALA A 171 -7.27 11.46 14.05
C ALA A 171 -6.25 10.34 14.38
N GLY A 172 -4.97 10.58 14.13
CA GLY A 172 -3.90 9.67 14.56
C GLY A 172 -3.87 9.50 16.08
N ALA A 173 -3.95 10.60 16.83
CA ALA A 173 -3.97 10.55 18.31
C ALA A 173 -5.14 9.73 18.87
N ALA A 174 -6.28 9.70 18.19
CA ALA A 174 -7.43 8.88 18.56
C ALA A 174 -7.15 7.36 18.51
N THR A 175 -6.12 6.93 17.77
CA THR A 175 -5.72 5.52 17.70
C THR A 175 -4.64 5.13 18.72
N THR A 176 -4.03 6.09 19.39
CA THR A 176 -2.96 5.86 20.37
C THR A 176 -3.35 4.89 21.50
N PRO A 177 -4.57 4.97 22.12
CA PRO A 177 -4.95 4.06 23.18
C PRO A 177 -4.95 2.58 22.79
N TRP A 178 -5.16 2.26 21.52
CA TRP A 178 -5.26 0.88 21.04
C TRP A 178 -3.98 0.07 21.27
N TYR A 179 -2.83 0.75 21.27
CA TYR A 179 -1.53 0.12 21.51
C TYR A 179 -1.45 -0.38 22.96
N ALA A 180 -1.72 0.50 23.91
CA ALA A 180 -1.70 0.14 25.34
C ALA A 180 -2.76 -0.94 25.68
N GLU A 181 -3.95 -0.85 25.10
CA GLU A 181 -5.02 -1.86 25.25
C GLU A 181 -4.57 -3.25 24.77
N ALA A 182 -3.71 -3.30 23.75
CA ALA A 182 -3.14 -4.55 23.21
C ALA A 182 -1.83 -4.95 23.91
N GLY A 183 -1.39 -4.24 24.96
CA GLY A 183 -0.13 -4.50 25.67
C GLY A 183 1.12 -4.10 24.87
N VAL A 184 0.97 -3.20 23.90
CA VAL A 184 2.06 -2.70 23.06
C VAL A 184 2.52 -1.35 23.57
N THR A 185 3.83 -1.18 23.77
CA THR A 185 4.43 0.11 24.06
C THR A 185 4.52 0.95 22.79
N LEU A 186 4.00 2.18 22.82
CA LEU A 186 4.12 3.14 21.72
C LEU A 186 4.91 4.35 22.17
N GLU A 187 5.98 4.68 21.45
CA GLU A 187 6.78 5.89 21.65
C GLU A 187 6.65 6.78 20.41
N THR A 188 6.05 7.95 20.56
CA THR A 188 5.92 8.97 19.51
C THR A 188 7.00 10.04 19.65
N GLY A 189 7.35 10.73 18.55
CA GLY A 189 8.50 11.63 18.51
C GLY A 189 9.86 10.90 18.58
N ALA A 190 9.86 9.57 18.47
CA ALA A 190 11.01 8.70 18.60
C ALA A 190 11.63 8.42 17.21
N ALA A 191 12.45 9.36 16.72
CA ALA A 191 13.16 9.15 15.44
C ALA A 191 14.31 8.15 15.63
N VAL A 192 14.31 7.08 14.82
CA VAL A 192 15.37 6.08 14.77
C VAL A 192 16.46 6.56 13.82
N SER A 193 17.73 6.46 14.24
CA SER A 193 18.90 6.85 13.45
C SER A 193 19.71 5.68 12.92
N THR A 194 19.73 4.56 13.65
CA THR A 194 20.45 3.34 13.26
C THR A 194 19.62 2.10 13.56
N VAL A 195 19.80 1.08 12.75
CA VAL A 195 19.16 -0.24 12.92
C VAL A 195 20.22 -1.31 12.73
N ASP A 196 20.25 -2.26 13.64
CA ASP A 196 21.07 -3.48 13.54
C ASP A 196 20.27 -4.71 14.02
N SER A 197 20.90 -5.88 14.01
CA SER A 197 20.26 -7.15 14.41
C SER A 197 19.95 -7.27 15.92
N ARG A 198 20.34 -6.30 16.73
CA ARG A 198 20.16 -6.30 18.20
C ARG A 198 19.28 -5.16 18.70
N GLY A 199 18.74 -4.33 17.80
CA GLY A 199 17.88 -3.22 18.18
C GLY A 199 18.08 -1.97 17.34
N VAL A 200 17.69 -0.83 17.89
CA VAL A 200 17.69 0.46 17.21
C VAL A 200 18.31 1.55 18.07
N GLY A 201 19.07 2.44 17.44
CA GLY A 201 19.55 3.67 18.08
C GLY A 201 18.61 4.83 17.75
N LEU A 202 18.34 5.67 18.76
CA LEU A 202 17.48 6.85 18.62
C LEU A 202 18.29 8.09 18.21
N ALA A 203 17.73 8.95 17.40
CA ALA A 203 18.39 10.20 16.97
C ALA A 203 18.65 11.16 18.14
N GLY A 204 17.82 11.15 19.18
CA GLY A 204 17.99 11.90 20.40
C GLY A 204 18.97 11.28 21.41
N GLY A 205 19.63 10.16 21.05
CA GLY A 205 20.47 9.37 21.94
C GLY A 205 19.70 8.25 22.63
N GLY A 206 20.43 7.22 23.05
CA GLY A 206 19.85 6.01 23.62
C GLY A 206 19.66 4.90 22.60
N ARG A 207 19.31 3.72 23.11
CA ARG A 207 19.12 2.49 22.33
C ARG A 207 17.92 1.71 22.88
N VAL A 208 17.19 1.08 21.99
CA VAL A 208 16.16 0.08 22.34
C VAL A 208 16.64 -1.27 21.80
N ASP A 209 16.93 -2.20 22.69
CA ASP A 209 17.34 -3.54 22.35
C ASP A 209 16.15 -4.39 21.91
N ALA A 210 16.37 -5.28 20.95
CA ALA A 210 15.35 -6.15 20.39
C ALA A 210 15.95 -7.48 19.89
N ASP A 211 15.15 -8.54 19.96
CA ASP A 211 15.42 -9.81 19.29
C ASP A 211 15.00 -9.74 17.81
N VAL A 212 13.98 -8.91 17.51
CA VAL A 212 13.43 -8.72 16.17
C VAL A 212 13.19 -7.23 15.93
N VAL A 213 13.73 -6.71 14.85
CA VAL A 213 13.46 -5.33 14.39
C VAL A 213 12.70 -5.39 13.07
N VAL A 214 11.61 -4.60 12.96
CA VAL A 214 10.80 -4.50 11.72
C VAL A 214 10.76 -3.05 11.26
N GLU A 215 11.24 -2.78 10.06
CA GLU A 215 11.12 -1.47 9.41
C GLU A 215 9.80 -1.37 8.65
N ALA A 216 8.88 -0.53 9.13
CA ALA A 216 7.56 -0.28 8.56
C ALA A 216 7.35 1.21 8.21
N ILE A 217 8.39 1.84 7.62
CA ILE A 217 8.48 3.29 7.33
C ILE A 217 7.97 3.67 5.94
N GLY A 218 7.10 2.86 5.37
CA GLY A 218 6.48 3.08 4.06
C GLY A 218 7.20 2.38 2.92
N VAL A 219 6.75 2.68 1.71
CA VAL A 219 7.23 2.05 0.48
C VAL A 219 7.70 3.10 -0.54
N ARG A 220 8.45 2.66 -1.55
CA ARG A 220 8.88 3.48 -2.68
C ARG A 220 8.95 2.61 -3.94
N PRO A 221 8.40 3.05 -5.08
CA PRO A 221 8.63 2.39 -6.36
C PRO A 221 10.12 2.36 -6.69
N ARG A 222 10.61 1.21 -7.17
CA ARG A 222 11.97 1.10 -7.71
C ARG A 222 11.89 1.31 -9.21
N LEU A 223 12.43 2.43 -9.69
CA LEU A 223 12.28 2.88 -11.07
C LEU A 223 13.64 3.10 -11.76
N ASP A 224 14.76 2.74 -11.12
CA ASP A 224 16.10 2.92 -11.66
C ASP A 224 16.31 2.21 -13.00
N TRP A 225 15.61 1.09 -13.21
CA TRP A 225 15.60 0.30 -14.44
C TRP A 225 14.88 1.00 -15.62
N LEU A 226 14.17 2.11 -15.37
CA LEU A 226 13.56 2.97 -16.37
C LEU A 226 14.51 4.10 -16.83
N ALA A 227 15.70 4.19 -16.28
CA ALA A 227 16.70 5.15 -16.76
C ALA A 227 16.89 4.96 -18.27
N ASP A 228 16.99 6.06 -18.99
CA ASP A 228 17.17 6.08 -20.46
C ASP A 228 16.02 5.47 -21.29
N SER A 229 14.90 5.13 -20.68
CA SER A 229 13.72 4.56 -21.38
C SER A 229 12.85 5.61 -22.08
N GLY A 230 13.01 6.89 -21.74
CA GLY A 230 12.10 7.96 -22.17
C GLY A 230 10.75 7.99 -21.44
N ILE A 231 10.57 7.15 -20.41
CA ILE A 231 9.37 7.13 -19.57
C ILE A 231 9.55 8.11 -18.41
N ASP A 232 8.64 9.07 -18.31
CA ASP A 232 8.69 10.09 -17.27
C ASP A 232 8.41 9.53 -15.88
N VAL A 233 9.25 9.95 -14.93
CA VAL A 233 9.15 9.59 -13.51
C VAL A 233 8.94 10.84 -12.66
N ASP A 234 8.00 10.80 -11.74
CA ASP A 234 7.73 11.89 -10.80
C ASP A 234 8.90 12.01 -9.80
N PRO A 235 9.41 13.22 -9.52
CA PRO A 235 10.46 13.42 -8.51
C PRO A 235 10.10 12.89 -7.11
N ALA A 236 8.81 12.89 -6.76
CA ALA A 236 8.34 12.27 -5.51
C ALA A 236 8.27 10.73 -5.57
N GLY A 237 8.58 10.14 -6.73
CA GLY A 237 8.55 8.72 -7.05
C GLY A 237 7.23 8.29 -7.69
N GLY A 238 7.33 7.40 -8.66
CA GLY A 238 6.22 6.86 -9.44
C GLY A 238 6.35 7.19 -10.93
N VAL A 239 5.90 6.25 -11.77
CA VAL A 239 5.78 6.46 -13.22
C VAL A 239 4.66 7.47 -13.45
N ILE A 240 4.95 8.56 -14.16
CA ILE A 240 3.95 9.56 -14.51
C ILE A 240 2.98 8.96 -15.51
N VAL A 241 1.69 8.99 -15.17
CA VAL A 241 0.60 8.60 -16.09
C VAL A 241 -0.51 9.65 -16.06
N ASP A 242 -1.26 9.68 -17.16
CA ASP A 242 -2.50 10.46 -17.26
C ASP A 242 -3.67 9.74 -16.55
N GLU A 243 -4.88 10.27 -16.66
CA GLU A 243 -6.10 9.68 -16.11
C GLU A 243 -6.55 8.37 -16.77
N HIS A 244 -5.88 7.95 -17.85
CA HIS A 244 -6.11 6.69 -18.57
C HIS A 244 -5.04 5.63 -18.26
N GLY A 245 -4.02 5.99 -17.48
CA GLY A 245 -2.87 5.14 -17.18
C GLY A 245 -1.81 5.10 -18.28
N ALA A 246 -1.87 6.00 -19.28
CA ALA A 246 -0.87 6.11 -20.33
C ALA A 246 0.37 6.86 -19.81
N THR A 247 1.56 6.38 -20.20
CA THR A 247 2.84 7.04 -19.90
C THR A 247 3.24 8.01 -21.02
N SER A 248 4.38 8.70 -20.86
CA SER A 248 4.98 9.53 -21.93
C SER A 248 5.47 8.71 -23.14
N ALA A 249 5.66 7.39 -23.00
CA ALA A 249 6.11 6.51 -24.08
C ALA A 249 4.93 5.84 -24.77
N ALA A 250 4.90 5.91 -26.10
CA ALA A 250 3.83 5.29 -26.88
C ALA A 250 3.75 3.76 -26.68
N GLY A 251 2.54 3.21 -26.52
CA GLY A 251 2.32 1.80 -26.28
C GLY A 251 2.72 1.31 -24.87
N VAL A 252 3.06 2.23 -23.97
CA VAL A 252 3.42 1.91 -22.58
C VAL A 252 2.40 2.51 -21.62
N VAL A 253 1.86 1.66 -20.77
CA VAL A 253 0.95 2.04 -19.67
C VAL A 253 1.50 1.59 -18.33
N ALA A 254 1.06 2.22 -17.22
CA ALA A 254 1.46 1.81 -15.89
C ALA A 254 0.26 1.74 -14.94
N VAL A 255 0.34 0.86 -13.91
CA VAL A 255 -0.76 0.54 -13.00
C VAL A 255 -0.27 0.09 -11.62
N GLY A 256 -1.07 0.35 -10.59
CA GLY A 256 -0.81 -0.03 -9.20
C GLY A 256 0.18 0.90 -8.49
N ASP A 257 0.83 0.42 -7.42
CA ASP A 257 1.63 1.24 -6.50
C ASP A 257 2.82 1.98 -7.16
N CYS A 258 3.22 1.56 -8.36
CA CYS A 258 4.34 2.19 -9.07
C CYS A 258 3.97 3.49 -9.80
N VAL A 259 2.70 3.92 -9.82
CA VAL A 259 2.27 5.07 -10.62
C VAL A 259 2.09 6.35 -9.81
N ALA A 260 2.34 7.49 -10.47
CA ALA A 260 1.93 8.83 -10.07
C ALA A 260 0.90 9.32 -11.11
N ARG A 261 -0.39 9.07 -10.84
CA ARG A 261 -1.49 9.33 -11.78
C ARG A 261 -2.00 10.76 -11.63
N TRP A 262 -2.24 11.42 -12.75
CA TRP A 262 -3.04 12.65 -12.74
C TRP A 262 -4.46 12.34 -12.29
N SER A 263 -4.94 13.07 -11.28
CA SER A 263 -6.31 12.99 -10.79
C SER A 263 -7.03 14.31 -11.08
N PRO A 264 -7.95 14.35 -12.06
CA PRO A 264 -8.81 15.50 -12.29
C PRO A 264 -9.56 15.97 -11.04
N ARG A 265 -10.04 15.01 -10.24
CA ARG A 265 -10.74 15.27 -8.97
C ARG A 265 -9.87 15.97 -7.94
N ALA A 266 -8.62 15.54 -7.79
CA ALA A 266 -7.68 16.12 -6.84
C ALA A 266 -6.92 17.35 -7.40
N GLY A 267 -6.97 17.59 -8.72
CA GLY A 267 -6.23 18.64 -9.40
C GLY A 267 -4.70 18.50 -9.30
N ARG A 268 -4.23 17.26 -9.06
CA ARG A 268 -2.80 16.95 -8.87
C ARG A 268 -2.49 15.50 -9.17
N ARG A 269 -1.22 15.15 -9.22
CA ARG A 269 -0.81 13.74 -9.23
C ARG A 269 -1.07 13.12 -7.86
N VAL A 270 -1.58 11.88 -7.88
CA VAL A 270 -1.83 11.07 -6.70
C VAL A 270 -1.13 9.73 -6.82
N ARG A 271 -0.68 9.21 -5.69
CA ARG A 271 -0.19 7.84 -5.54
C ARG A 271 -1.10 7.13 -4.55
N THR A 272 -1.68 6.03 -5.00
CA THR A 272 -2.56 5.19 -4.19
C THR A 272 -1.90 3.83 -4.05
N GLU A 273 -1.24 3.61 -2.93
CA GLU A 273 -0.49 2.39 -2.64
C GLU A 273 -1.42 1.41 -1.92
N HIS A 274 -2.50 0.98 -2.60
CA HIS A 274 -3.49 0.12 -1.96
C HIS A 274 -4.13 -0.89 -2.91
N TRP A 275 -4.59 -1.99 -2.31
CA TRP A 275 -5.19 -3.14 -2.99
C TRP A 275 -6.39 -2.76 -3.90
N ASP A 276 -7.28 -1.87 -3.46
CA ASP A 276 -8.47 -1.45 -4.24
C ASP A 276 -8.07 -0.78 -5.57
N ASP A 277 -6.99 0.01 -5.59
CA ASP A 277 -6.46 0.62 -6.81
C ASP A 277 -5.84 -0.45 -7.73
N ALA A 278 -5.03 -1.36 -7.18
CA ALA A 278 -4.43 -2.45 -7.94
C ALA A 278 -5.47 -3.42 -8.54
N LEU A 279 -6.63 -3.55 -7.92
CA LEU A 279 -7.75 -4.37 -8.42
C LEU A 279 -8.53 -3.66 -9.54
N ARG A 280 -8.74 -2.35 -9.46
CA ARG A 280 -9.70 -1.60 -10.31
C ARG A 280 -9.05 -0.87 -11.48
N ALA A 281 -7.86 -0.29 -11.29
CA ALA A 281 -7.15 0.45 -12.34
C ALA A 281 -6.85 -0.40 -13.61
N PRO A 282 -6.61 -1.73 -13.52
CA PRO A 282 -6.36 -2.58 -14.66
C PRO A 282 -7.39 -2.49 -15.78
N ALA A 283 -8.66 -2.30 -15.46
CA ALA A 283 -9.72 -2.18 -16.46
C ALA A 283 -9.52 -0.97 -17.41
N ALA A 284 -9.12 0.18 -16.85
CA ALA A 284 -8.84 1.38 -17.65
C ALA A 284 -7.54 1.23 -18.46
N VAL A 285 -6.51 0.66 -17.84
CA VAL A 285 -5.21 0.44 -18.48
C VAL A 285 -5.33 -0.53 -19.65
N ALA A 286 -6.08 -1.63 -19.50
CA ALA A 286 -6.37 -2.56 -20.59
C ALA A 286 -7.14 -1.89 -21.74
N ALA A 287 -8.14 -1.06 -21.42
CA ALA A 287 -8.89 -0.30 -22.41
C ALA A 287 -7.98 0.66 -23.19
N THR A 288 -7.06 1.34 -22.51
CA THR A 288 -6.09 2.26 -23.10
C THR A 288 -5.17 1.53 -24.09
N LEU A 289 -4.62 0.37 -23.73
CA LEU A 289 -3.79 -0.45 -24.63
C LEU A 289 -4.54 -0.93 -25.87
N LEU A 290 -5.85 -1.15 -25.73
CA LEU A 290 -6.71 -1.60 -26.85
C LEU A 290 -7.30 -0.42 -27.64
N GLY A 291 -6.82 0.81 -27.44
CA GLY A 291 -7.24 2.00 -28.20
C GLY A 291 -8.61 2.56 -27.81
N SER A 292 -9.16 2.17 -26.67
CA SER A 292 -10.45 2.64 -26.14
C SER A 292 -10.28 3.23 -24.73
N PRO A 293 -9.49 4.30 -24.55
CA PRO A 293 -9.14 4.82 -23.22
C PRO A 293 -10.37 5.25 -22.44
N THR A 294 -10.38 4.94 -21.14
CA THR A 294 -11.41 5.34 -20.18
C THR A 294 -10.75 6.03 -18.99
N VAL A 295 -11.39 7.09 -18.51
CA VAL A 295 -10.89 7.81 -17.32
C VAL A 295 -11.01 6.93 -16.09
N TYR A 296 -9.92 6.86 -15.33
CA TYR A 296 -9.86 6.22 -14.03
C TYR A 296 -9.41 7.22 -12.96
N ASP A 297 -10.36 7.80 -12.25
CA ASP A 297 -10.13 8.77 -11.18
C ASP A 297 -11.00 8.43 -9.95
N PRO A 298 -10.71 7.32 -9.27
CA PRO A 298 -11.51 6.84 -8.15
C PRO A 298 -11.30 7.70 -6.91
N VAL A 299 -12.28 7.66 -6.02
CA VAL A 299 -12.09 8.08 -4.63
C VAL A 299 -11.17 7.07 -3.95
N PRO A 300 -10.00 7.50 -3.40
CA PRO A 300 -9.08 6.61 -2.70
C PRO A 300 -9.76 5.87 -1.56
N TYR A 301 -9.41 4.61 -1.39
CA TYR A 301 -9.93 3.75 -0.35
C TYR A 301 -8.83 2.85 0.20
N VAL A 302 -8.67 2.87 1.52
CA VAL A 302 -7.71 2.06 2.27
C VAL A 302 -8.46 1.36 3.39
N TRP A 303 -8.12 0.11 3.68
CA TRP A 303 -8.56 -0.56 4.90
C TRP A 303 -7.37 -1.20 5.62
N SER A 304 -7.53 -1.40 6.91
CA SER A 304 -6.56 -2.07 7.77
C SER A 304 -7.26 -2.72 8.96
N GLU A 305 -6.66 -3.78 9.47
CA GLU A 305 -7.10 -4.45 10.70
C GLU A 305 -6.04 -4.24 11.77
N GLN A 306 -6.35 -3.47 12.81
CA GLN A 306 -5.40 -3.05 13.81
C GLN A 306 -6.01 -3.25 15.21
N PHE A 307 -5.33 -4.00 16.07
CA PHE A 307 -5.71 -4.19 17.48
C PHE A 307 -7.19 -4.59 17.66
N GLY A 308 -7.69 -5.47 16.77
CA GLY A 308 -9.06 -5.96 16.79
C GLY A 308 -10.10 -5.00 16.20
N ARG A 309 -9.69 -3.94 15.53
CA ARG A 309 -10.57 -2.93 14.90
C ARG A 309 -10.43 -2.95 13.39
N TYR A 310 -11.54 -2.78 12.69
CA TYR A 310 -11.59 -2.61 11.25
C TYR A 310 -11.57 -1.13 10.89
N VAL A 311 -10.46 -0.68 10.33
CA VAL A 311 -10.20 0.74 10.03
C VAL A 311 -10.32 0.97 8.54
N GLN A 312 -11.10 1.96 8.12
CA GLN A 312 -11.31 2.32 6.72
C GLN A 312 -11.09 3.81 6.51
N TRP A 313 -10.25 4.14 5.54
CA TRP A 313 -10.02 5.52 5.11
C TRP A 313 -10.54 5.71 3.69
N VAL A 314 -11.28 6.79 3.46
CA VAL A 314 -11.91 7.15 2.19
C VAL A 314 -11.57 8.60 1.85
N GLY A 315 -11.16 8.87 0.62
CA GLY A 315 -10.94 10.22 0.11
C GLY A 315 -9.63 10.87 0.55
N TRP A 316 -9.66 12.16 0.78
CA TRP A 316 -8.51 13.00 1.08
C TRP A 316 -8.72 13.84 2.34
N ARG A 317 -7.66 14.02 3.09
CA ARG A 317 -7.61 14.94 4.22
C ARG A 317 -7.47 16.38 3.72
N THR A 318 -8.28 17.28 4.25
CA THR A 318 -8.27 18.73 3.94
C THR A 318 -7.72 19.59 5.07
N GLY A 319 -7.17 18.97 6.12
CA GLY A 319 -6.56 19.65 7.26
C GLY A 319 -6.06 18.66 8.30
N ASP A 320 -5.48 19.18 9.38
CA ASP A 320 -4.89 18.37 10.45
C ASP A 320 -5.92 17.84 11.45
N ARG A 321 -7.12 18.37 11.40
CA ARG A 321 -8.24 17.97 12.27
C ARG A 321 -9.45 17.60 11.41
N PRO A 322 -10.21 16.58 11.81
CA PRO A 322 -11.53 16.33 11.25
C PRO A 322 -12.46 17.54 11.45
N SER A 323 -13.34 17.76 10.51
CA SER A 323 -14.39 18.78 10.62
C SER A 323 -15.43 18.40 11.67
N LEU A 324 -15.67 17.09 11.84
CA LEU A 324 -16.58 16.56 12.86
C LEU A 324 -16.24 15.10 13.19
N TRP A 325 -16.71 14.66 14.36
CA TRP A 325 -16.66 13.28 14.82
C TRP A 325 -18.09 12.72 14.95
N ARG A 326 -18.24 11.44 14.61
CA ARG A 326 -19.46 10.65 14.83
C ARG A 326 -19.15 9.51 15.77
N GLY A 327 -19.77 9.50 16.94
CA GLY A 327 -19.38 8.63 18.04
C GLY A 327 -18.16 9.17 18.79
N ASP A 328 -17.78 8.46 19.84
CA ASP A 328 -16.67 8.83 20.72
C ASP A 328 -15.49 7.88 20.45
N PRO A 329 -14.32 8.38 20.02
CA PRO A 329 -13.12 7.57 19.85
C PRO A 329 -12.64 6.86 21.15
N ALA A 330 -13.02 7.40 22.32
CA ALA A 330 -12.69 6.78 23.62
C ALA A 330 -13.67 5.66 24.02
N ALA A 331 -14.81 5.56 23.33
CA ALA A 331 -15.77 4.50 23.60
C ALA A 331 -15.40 3.18 22.89
N ALA A 332 -15.88 2.06 23.44
CA ALA A 332 -15.71 0.73 22.80
C ALA A 332 -16.55 0.53 21.55
N THR A 333 -17.40 1.51 21.20
CA THR A 333 -18.29 1.48 20.02
C THR A 333 -17.58 2.08 18.81
N GLY A 334 -17.95 1.63 17.61
CA GLY A 334 -17.41 2.20 16.37
C GLY A 334 -17.69 3.69 16.22
N TRP A 335 -16.77 4.41 15.62
CA TRP A 335 -16.82 5.85 15.39
C TRP A 335 -16.33 6.22 14.00
N SER A 336 -16.59 7.47 13.58
CA SER A 336 -15.99 8.00 12.35
C SER A 336 -15.59 9.46 12.51
N ALA A 337 -14.56 9.86 11.75
CA ALA A 337 -14.08 11.22 11.63
C ALA A 337 -14.26 11.70 10.19
N VAL A 338 -14.75 12.91 10.00
CA VAL A 338 -15.15 13.45 8.69
C VAL A 338 -14.36 14.70 8.38
N TRP A 339 -13.89 14.82 7.13
CA TRP A 339 -13.27 16.02 6.59
C TRP A 339 -14.16 16.63 5.50
N LEU A 340 -14.32 17.95 5.57
CA LEU A 340 -15.02 18.74 4.58
C LEU A 340 -14.03 19.65 3.88
N ASP A 341 -14.24 19.91 2.59
CA ASP A 341 -13.46 20.92 1.87
C ASP A 341 -13.94 22.35 2.23
N SER A 342 -13.32 23.36 1.65
CA SER A 342 -13.67 24.78 1.87
C SER A 342 -15.09 25.14 1.41
N GLY A 343 -15.70 24.34 0.55
CA GLY A 343 -17.08 24.46 0.09
C GLY A 343 -18.08 23.65 0.92
N GLY A 344 -17.64 23.04 2.02
CA GLY A 344 -18.49 22.18 2.87
C GLY A 344 -18.80 20.80 2.27
N ARG A 345 -18.13 20.40 1.20
CA ARG A 345 -18.33 19.09 0.58
C ARG A 345 -17.50 18.05 1.31
N LEU A 346 -18.03 16.82 1.33
CA LEU A 346 -17.31 15.68 1.89
C LEU A 346 -16.03 15.42 1.08
N SER A 347 -14.89 15.45 1.74
CA SER A 347 -13.56 15.23 1.13
C SER A 347 -12.88 13.97 1.64
N GLY A 348 -13.10 13.59 2.89
CA GLY A 348 -12.53 12.40 3.49
C GLY A 348 -13.31 11.88 4.68
N LEU A 349 -13.18 10.58 4.96
CA LEU A 349 -13.77 9.93 6.13
C LEU A 349 -12.88 8.81 6.62
N LEU A 350 -12.61 8.82 7.91
CA LEU A 350 -12.08 7.68 8.66
C LEU A 350 -13.24 6.98 9.37
N ALA A 351 -13.42 5.69 9.13
CA ALA A 351 -14.36 4.85 9.85
C ALA A 351 -13.62 3.77 10.63
N VAL A 352 -13.97 3.60 11.88
CA VAL A 352 -13.50 2.53 12.76
C VAL A 352 -14.71 1.71 13.16
N ASP A 353 -14.77 0.45 12.73
CA ASP A 353 -15.89 -0.48 12.93
C ASP A 353 -17.26 0.07 12.45
N ARG A 354 -17.22 0.96 11.44
CA ARG A 354 -18.39 1.56 10.81
C ARG A 354 -18.38 1.45 9.28
N PRO A 355 -18.39 0.23 8.71
CA PRO A 355 -18.22 0.01 7.28
C PRO A 355 -19.30 0.68 6.41
N ARG A 356 -20.50 0.88 6.96
CA ARG A 356 -21.60 1.60 6.26
C ARG A 356 -21.23 3.07 6.03
N ASP A 357 -20.57 3.71 7.02
CA ASP A 357 -20.15 5.12 6.89
C ASP A 357 -19.11 5.27 5.78
N ALA A 358 -18.12 4.36 5.71
CA ALA A 358 -17.12 4.36 4.64
C ALA A 358 -17.75 4.18 3.25
N THR A 359 -18.72 3.26 3.13
CA THR A 359 -19.44 3.03 1.86
C THR A 359 -20.23 4.26 1.42
N GLN A 360 -20.93 4.90 2.36
CA GLN A 360 -21.72 6.11 2.08
C GLN A 360 -20.80 7.30 1.74
N ALA A 361 -19.69 7.45 2.46
CA ALA A 361 -18.71 8.49 2.19
C ALA A 361 -18.11 8.36 0.79
N ARG A 362 -17.74 7.15 0.37
CA ARG A 362 -17.19 6.91 -0.98
C ARG A 362 -18.17 7.37 -2.06
N LYS A 363 -19.45 7.01 -1.93
CA LYS A 363 -20.53 7.46 -2.84
C LYS A 363 -20.73 8.97 -2.78
N GLY A 364 -20.73 9.55 -1.57
CA GLY A 364 -20.91 10.99 -1.37
C GLY A 364 -19.78 11.82 -1.98
N ILE A 365 -18.52 11.41 -1.77
CA ILE A 365 -17.35 12.09 -2.36
C ILE A 365 -17.39 11.98 -3.90
N ASP A 366 -17.74 10.81 -4.41
CA ASP A 366 -17.86 10.57 -5.86
C ASP A 366 -18.89 11.47 -6.51
N ALA A 367 -20.02 11.67 -5.83
CA ALA A 367 -21.12 12.55 -6.26
C ALA A 367 -20.87 14.05 -5.98
N GLY A 368 -19.76 14.43 -5.32
CA GLY A 368 -19.52 15.82 -4.88
C GLY A 368 -20.54 16.32 -3.86
N ALA A 369 -21.06 15.42 -3.02
CA ALA A 369 -22.16 15.73 -2.10
C ALA A 369 -21.74 16.72 -1.00
N VAL A 370 -22.62 17.67 -0.70
CA VAL A 370 -22.61 18.43 0.55
C VAL A 370 -23.42 17.62 1.57
N PRO A 371 -22.81 17.09 2.62
CA PRO A 371 -23.51 16.28 3.57
C PRO A 371 -24.50 17.13 4.39
N ASP A 372 -25.67 16.59 4.69
CA ASP A 372 -26.62 17.19 5.62
C ASP A 372 -26.05 17.10 7.05
N PRO A 373 -25.79 18.23 7.74
CA PRO A 373 -25.24 18.23 9.09
C PRO A 373 -26.08 17.41 10.08
N ALA A 374 -27.41 17.37 9.90
CA ALA A 374 -28.31 16.60 10.76
C ALA A 374 -28.15 15.07 10.60
N ARG A 375 -27.59 14.62 9.47
CA ARG A 375 -27.29 13.20 9.19
C ARG A 375 -25.88 12.81 9.52
N LEU A 376 -25.04 13.79 9.88
CA LEU A 376 -23.64 13.61 10.26
C LEU A 376 -23.45 13.54 11.79
N ALA A 377 -24.46 13.95 12.57
CA ALA A 377 -24.47 13.90 14.03
C ALA A 377 -24.72 12.47 14.57
#